data_4f1c46ffc0abee90626d38526b42c4f9
#
_entry.id   4f1c46ffc0abee90626d38526b42c4f9
#
_cell.length_a   1.000
_cell.length_b   1.000
_cell.length_c   1.000
_cell.angle_alpha   90.00
_cell.angle_beta   90.00
_cell.angle_gamma   90.00
#
_symmetry.space_group_name_H-M   'P 1'
#
loop_
_entity.id
_entity.type
_entity.pdbx_description
1 polymer ?
#
loop_
_entity_poly.entity_id
_entity_poly.type
_entity_poly.pdbx_seq_one_letter_code
_entity_poly.pdbx_strand_id
1 'polypeptide(L)'
;VWDFRIACSEKMKQQIFRAICSLSREKKSSWERNMSLTGLRCLYQFCVRARIDDIEQMELEEKERFAQELRRLPRSEKSRKSMFGILAWIQRHEFLSAKEIHWQANVWYLERIHIARERINESNPAGCLIFEDVKNRENRELLKRYMKYLIAVSDLSVSNIRDKSMYLRNYLKFLDGEKLTVGAV
;
A
#
# COMPACT_ATOMS: atom_id res chain seq x y z
N VAL A 1 -9.26 -23.69 -4.27
CA VAL A 1 -9.39 -23.84 -2.82
C VAL A 1 -8.37 -22.93 -2.13
N TRP A 2 -8.77 -22.27 -1.07
CA TRP A 2 -7.90 -21.48 -0.19
C TRP A 2 -7.40 -22.38 0.94
N ASP A 3 -6.10 -22.52 1.09
CA ASP A 3 -5.53 -23.33 2.17
C ASP A 3 -4.81 -22.43 3.18
N PHE A 4 -5.55 -22.03 4.22
CA PHE A 4 -5.01 -21.21 5.32
C PHE A 4 -4.26 -22.01 6.38
N ARG A 5 -4.11 -23.36 6.22
CA ARG A 5 -3.32 -24.21 7.12
C ARG A 5 -1.82 -24.07 6.85
N ILE A 6 -1.44 -23.52 5.69
CA ILE A 6 -0.03 -23.33 5.35
C ILE A 6 0.61 -22.42 6.42
N ALA A 7 1.77 -22.82 6.91
CA ALA A 7 2.55 -22.06 7.90
C ALA A 7 3.07 -20.76 7.25
N CYS A 8 2.46 -19.63 7.62
CA CYS A 8 2.85 -18.28 7.22
C CYS A 8 2.24 -17.27 8.20
N SER A 9 2.49 -15.98 8.00
CA SER A 9 2.01 -14.92 8.87
C SER A 9 0.49 -14.94 9.06
N GLU A 10 0.04 -14.95 10.31
CA GLU A 10 -1.38 -14.86 10.65
C GLU A 10 -1.97 -13.50 10.28
N LYS A 11 -1.19 -12.44 10.38
CA LYS A 11 -1.62 -11.10 9.96
C LYS A 11 -1.95 -11.08 8.47
N MET A 12 -1.06 -11.60 7.62
CA MET A 12 -1.26 -11.70 6.19
C MET A 12 -2.49 -12.56 5.86
N LYS A 13 -2.68 -13.70 6.53
CA LYS A 13 -3.86 -14.55 6.35
C LYS A 13 -5.15 -13.80 6.67
N GLN A 14 -5.17 -13.05 7.77
CA GLN A 14 -6.33 -12.25 8.16
C GLN A 14 -6.64 -11.15 7.14
N GLN A 15 -5.63 -10.47 6.60
CA GLN A 15 -5.81 -9.49 5.53
C GLN A 15 -6.44 -10.11 4.29
N ILE A 16 -5.93 -11.26 3.85
CA ILE A 16 -6.50 -12.02 2.72
C ILE A 16 -7.93 -12.47 3.01
N PHE A 17 -8.21 -12.99 4.20
CA PHE A 17 -9.55 -13.45 4.58
C PHE A 17 -10.56 -12.30 4.60
N ARG A 18 -10.22 -11.16 5.20
CA ARG A 18 -11.07 -9.95 5.17
C ARG A 18 -11.32 -9.48 3.73
N ALA A 19 -10.28 -9.51 2.88
CA ALA A 19 -10.41 -9.17 1.48
C ALA A 19 -11.40 -10.11 0.74
N ILE A 20 -11.34 -11.42 0.96
CA ILE A 20 -12.31 -12.39 0.39
C ILE A 20 -13.73 -12.03 0.83
N CYS A 21 -13.94 -11.82 2.14
CA CYS A 21 -15.24 -11.47 2.69
C CYS A 21 -15.80 -10.17 2.12
N SER A 22 -14.94 -9.16 1.93
CA SER A 22 -15.34 -7.87 1.37
C SER A 22 -15.70 -8.00 -0.12
N LEU A 23 -14.86 -8.64 -0.91
CA LEU A 23 -15.12 -8.87 -2.35
C LEU A 23 -16.40 -9.65 -2.61
N SER A 24 -16.78 -10.58 -1.71
CA SER A 24 -18.01 -11.36 -1.84
C SER A 24 -19.27 -10.50 -1.64
N ARG A 25 -19.17 -9.37 -0.93
CA ARG A 25 -20.29 -8.45 -0.64
C ARG A 25 -20.40 -7.31 -1.66
N GLU A 26 -19.36 -7.06 -2.44
CA GLU A 26 -19.37 -5.99 -3.44
C GLU A 26 -20.27 -6.33 -4.63
N LYS A 27 -21.01 -5.33 -5.10
CA LYS A 27 -21.83 -5.42 -6.33
C LYS A 27 -20.92 -5.26 -7.57
N LYS A 28 -20.19 -6.32 -7.91
CA LYS A 28 -19.34 -6.38 -9.11
C LYS A 28 -19.93 -7.36 -10.12
N SER A 29 -19.61 -7.15 -11.40
CA SER A 29 -19.90 -8.15 -12.44
C SER A 29 -19.21 -9.49 -12.12
N SER A 30 -19.75 -10.60 -12.63
CA SER A 30 -19.15 -11.93 -12.44
C SER A 30 -17.70 -11.98 -12.93
N TRP A 31 -17.40 -11.30 -14.04
CA TRP A 31 -16.04 -11.23 -14.59
C TRP A 31 -15.08 -10.49 -13.65
N GLU A 32 -15.45 -9.29 -13.18
CA GLU A 32 -14.62 -8.49 -12.26
C GLU A 32 -14.38 -9.22 -10.95
N ARG A 33 -15.41 -9.87 -10.40
CA ARG A 33 -15.29 -10.68 -9.19
C ARG A 33 -14.31 -11.83 -9.40
N ASN A 34 -14.43 -12.57 -10.51
CA ASN A 34 -13.53 -13.67 -10.81
C ASN A 34 -12.09 -13.20 -11.00
N MET A 35 -11.86 -12.06 -11.64
CA MET A 35 -10.52 -11.48 -11.81
C MET A 35 -9.94 -11.04 -10.47
N SER A 36 -10.74 -10.38 -9.61
CA SER A 36 -10.33 -9.98 -8.27
C SER A 36 -9.97 -11.19 -7.39
N LEU A 37 -10.80 -12.22 -7.37
CA LEU A 37 -10.53 -13.44 -6.59
C LEU A 37 -9.32 -14.22 -7.14
N THR A 38 -9.13 -14.24 -8.45
CA THR A 38 -7.94 -14.87 -9.06
C THR A 38 -6.68 -14.08 -8.71
N GLY A 39 -6.71 -12.75 -8.81
CA GLY A 39 -5.61 -11.88 -8.42
C GLY A 39 -5.28 -12.02 -6.92
N LEU A 40 -6.29 -12.06 -6.07
CA LEU A 40 -6.13 -12.26 -4.63
C LEU A 40 -5.51 -13.63 -4.31
N ARG A 41 -5.90 -14.68 -5.04
CA ARG A 41 -5.30 -16.02 -4.89
C ARG A 41 -3.82 -16.02 -5.29
N CYS A 42 -3.49 -15.37 -6.41
CA CYS A 42 -2.09 -15.22 -6.84
C CYS A 42 -1.29 -14.43 -5.79
N LEU A 43 -1.85 -13.35 -5.26
CA LEU A 43 -1.23 -12.56 -4.19
C LEU A 43 -0.98 -13.40 -2.94
N TYR A 44 -1.96 -14.15 -2.48
CA TYR A 44 -1.81 -15.06 -1.33
C TYR A 44 -0.66 -16.06 -1.54
N GLN A 45 -0.64 -16.73 -2.69
CA GLN A 45 0.42 -17.69 -3.02
C GLN A 45 1.80 -17.03 -3.09
N PHE A 46 1.87 -15.82 -3.64
CA PHE A 46 3.09 -15.02 -3.65
C PHE A 46 3.54 -14.68 -2.23
N CYS A 47 2.65 -14.15 -1.39
CA CYS A 47 2.96 -13.79 0.00
C CYS A 47 3.49 -14.97 0.81
N VAL A 48 2.90 -16.16 0.64
CA VAL A 48 3.38 -17.39 1.29
C VAL A 48 4.81 -17.72 0.86
N ARG A 49 5.10 -17.72 -0.46
CA ARG A 49 6.44 -18.05 -0.98
C ARG A 49 7.49 -17.00 -0.62
N ALA A 50 7.11 -15.72 -0.71
CA ALA A 50 8.01 -14.59 -0.44
C ALA A 50 8.13 -14.26 1.06
N ARG A 51 7.38 -14.98 1.92
CA ARG A 51 7.32 -14.76 3.38
C ARG A 51 6.93 -13.33 3.74
N ILE A 52 5.92 -12.80 3.05
CA ILE A 52 5.35 -11.49 3.35
C ILE A 52 4.48 -11.61 4.61
N ASP A 53 4.81 -10.84 5.64
CA ASP A 53 4.09 -10.85 6.91
C ASP A 53 2.91 -9.86 6.93
N ASP A 54 3.02 -8.78 6.18
CA ASP A 54 2.04 -7.69 6.16
C ASP A 54 1.94 -7.08 4.75
N ILE A 55 0.77 -7.20 4.13
CA ILE A 55 0.53 -6.67 2.77
C ILE A 55 0.60 -5.14 2.74
N GLU A 56 0.25 -4.44 3.83
CA GLU A 56 0.35 -2.99 3.91
C GLU A 56 1.80 -2.49 3.96
N GLN A 57 2.74 -3.34 4.36
CA GLN A 57 4.16 -3.04 4.45
C GLN A 57 4.98 -3.57 3.28
N MET A 58 4.33 -4.19 2.27
CA MET A 58 5.05 -4.65 1.08
C MET A 58 5.90 -3.54 0.48
N GLU A 59 7.15 -3.88 0.18
CA GLU A 59 8.11 -2.99 -0.43
C GLU A 59 7.94 -2.95 -1.96
N LEU A 60 8.47 -1.90 -2.59
CA LEU A 60 8.37 -1.74 -4.04
C LEU A 60 8.93 -2.96 -4.79
N GLU A 61 10.08 -3.48 -4.36
CA GLU A 61 10.71 -4.67 -4.98
C GLU A 61 9.83 -5.93 -4.89
N GLU A 62 9.09 -6.09 -3.79
CA GLU A 62 8.15 -7.20 -3.62
C GLU A 62 6.94 -7.06 -4.56
N LYS A 63 6.44 -5.84 -4.71
CA LYS A 63 5.37 -5.52 -5.67
C LYS A 63 5.81 -5.76 -7.11
N GLU A 64 7.03 -5.37 -7.45
CA GLU A 64 7.62 -5.62 -8.77
C GLU A 64 7.77 -7.12 -9.04
N ARG A 65 8.26 -7.90 -8.06
CA ARG A 65 8.33 -9.38 -8.18
C ARG A 65 6.95 -9.99 -8.38
N PHE A 66 5.95 -9.53 -7.63
CA PHE A 66 4.57 -9.98 -7.83
C PHE A 66 4.06 -9.64 -9.24
N ALA A 67 4.30 -8.42 -9.73
CA ALA A 67 3.96 -8.03 -11.09
C ALA A 67 4.64 -8.92 -12.15
N GLN A 68 5.92 -9.28 -11.93
CA GLN A 68 6.66 -10.19 -12.82
C GLN A 68 6.06 -11.59 -12.81
N GLU A 69 5.64 -12.12 -11.67
CA GLU A 69 4.95 -13.42 -11.62
C GLU A 69 3.64 -13.40 -12.42
N LEU A 70 2.85 -12.32 -12.30
CA LEU A 70 1.62 -12.17 -13.06
C LEU A 70 1.88 -12.09 -14.58
N ARG A 71 3.01 -11.50 -15.02
CA ARG A 71 3.39 -11.45 -16.44
C ARG A 71 3.64 -12.83 -17.04
N ARG A 72 4.06 -13.82 -16.26
CA ARG A 72 4.29 -15.19 -16.69
C ARG A 72 3.01 -16.00 -16.91
N LEU A 73 1.87 -15.48 -16.42
CA LEU A 73 0.59 -16.16 -16.59
C LEU A 73 0.09 -16.05 -18.05
N PRO A 74 -0.52 -17.11 -18.61
CA PRO A 74 -1.11 -17.11 -19.96
C PRO A 74 -2.43 -16.32 -19.96
N ARG A 75 -2.37 -15.02 -19.73
CA ARG A 75 -3.52 -14.10 -19.63
C ARG A 75 -3.27 -12.83 -20.42
N SER A 76 -4.33 -12.16 -20.85
CA SER A 76 -4.23 -10.85 -21.50
C SER A 76 -3.63 -9.80 -20.55
N GLU A 77 -3.02 -8.76 -21.13
CA GLU A 77 -2.47 -7.65 -20.34
C GLU A 77 -3.54 -6.98 -19.47
N LYS A 78 -4.75 -6.77 -20.00
CA LYS A 78 -5.89 -6.23 -19.25
C LYS A 78 -6.21 -7.08 -18.02
N SER A 79 -6.26 -8.40 -18.17
CA SER A 79 -6.50 -9.30 -17.04
C SER A 79 -5.39 -9.23 -16.00
N ARG A 80 -4.11 -9.20 -16.43
CA ARG A 80 -2.96 -9.08 -15.53
C ARG A 80 -2.97 -7.76 -14.75
N LYS A 81 -3.27 -6.64 -15.42
CA LYS A 81 -3.44 -5.33 -14.76
C LYS A 81 -4.57 -5.35 -13.73
N SER A 82 -5.71 -5.97 -14.06
CA SER A 82 -6.82 -6.13 -13.13
C SER A 82 -6.44 -6.99 -11.90
N MET A 83 -5.71 -8.09 -12.13
CA MET A 83 -5.23 -8.95 -11.04
C MET A 83 -4.20 -8.23 -10.16
N PHE A 84 -3.32 -7.43 -10.73
CA PHE A 84 -2.35 -6.63 -9.97
C PHE A 84 -3.03 -5.54 -9.14
N GLY A 85 -4.08 -4.93 -9.67
CA GLY A 85 -4.87 -3.90 -8.97
C GLY A 85 -5.45 -4.35 -7.63
N ILE A 86 -5.59 -5.66 -7.42
CA ILE A 86 -6.08 -6.20 -6.13
C ILE A 86 -5.13 -5.88 -4.97
N LEU A 87 -3.83 -5.73 -5.24
CA LEU A 87 -2.85 -5.37 -4.22
C LEU A 87 -3.11 -3.96 -3.66
N ALA A 88 -3.27 -2.98 -4.53
CA ALA A 88 -3.60 -1.61 -4.11
C ALA A 88 -4.99 -1.55 -3.43
N TRP A 89 -5.95 -2.34 -3.95
CA TRP A 89 -7.28 -2.43 -3.36
C TRP A 89 -7.23 -3.00 -1.93
N ILE A 90 -6.50 -4.10 -1.67
CA ILE A 90 -6.42 -4.69 -0.34
C ILE A 90 -5.67 -3.77 0.64
N GLN A 91 -4.58 -3.12 0.20
CA GLN A 91 -3.86 -2.14 1.03
C GLN A 91 -4.78 -0.99 1.45
N ARG A 92 -5.54 -0.45 0.50
CA ARG A 92 -6.52 0.60 0.79
C ARG A 92 -7.63 0.11 1.72
N HIS A 93 -8.19 -1.07 1.44
CA HIS A 93 -9.26 -1.66 2.24
C HIS A 93 -8.82 -1.87 3.69
N GLU A 94 -7.65 -2.46 3.92
CA GLU A 94 -7.11 -2.69 5.26
C GLU A 94 -6.89 -1.38 6.02
N PHE A 95 -6.26 -0.39 5.37
CA PHE A 95 -6.01 0.92 5.98
C PHE A 95 -7.29 1.66 6.36
N LEU A 96 -8.31 1.65 5.48
CA LEU A 96 -9.56 2.37 5.71
C LEU A 96 -10.48 1.69 6.72
N SER A 97 -10.48 0.35 6.77
CA SER A 97 -11.35 -0.42 7.66
C SER A 97 -10.75 -0.68 9.05
N ALA A 98 -9.49 -0.33 9.27
CA ALA A 98 -8.81 -0.51 10.54
C ALA A 98 -9.48 0.32 11.66
N LYS A 99 -9.46 -0.20 12.90
CA LYS A 99 -9.93 0.55 14.08
C LYS A 99 -9.02 1.75 14.36
N GLU A 100 -7.72 1.55 14.24
CA GLU A 100 -6.68 2.57 14.41
C GLU A 100 -5.97 2.86 13.09
N ILE A 101 -5.30 4.01 12.99
CA ILE A 101 -4.53 4.36 11.80
C ILE A 101 -3.25 3.53 11.77
N HIS A 102 -3.04 2.78 10.69
CA HIS A 102 -1.86 1.94 10.48
C HIS A 102 -0.66 2.78 10.03
N TRP A 103 -0.07 3.56 10.93
CA TRP A 103 1.08 4.44 10.64
C TRP A 103 2.32 3.71 10.10
N GLN A 104 2.44 2.40 10.33
CA GLN A 104 3.49 1.54 9.79
C GLN A 104 3.28 1.18 8.32
N ALA A 105 2.07 1.34 7.77
CA ALA A 105 1.78 1.06 6.37
C ALA A 105 2.66 1.89 5.43
N ASN A 106 2.99 1.34 4.26
CA ASN A 106 3.81 2.03 3.26
C ASN A 106 3.00 2.97 2.35
N VAL A 107 1.67 2.93 2.46
CA VAL A 107 0.77 3.90 1.81
C VAL A 107 -0.25 4.38 2.85
N TRP A 108 -0.36 5.68 3.04
CA TRP A 108 -1.36 6.28 3.92
C TRP A 108 -2.44 6.96 3.10
N TYR A 109 -3.68 6.56 3.32
CA TYR A 109 -4.85 7.15 2.67
C TYR A 109 -5.39 8.28 3.53
N LEU A 110 -5.25 9.52 3.06
CA LEU A 110 -5.54 10.73 3.83
C LEU A 110 -7.01 10.88 4.20
N GLU A 111 -7.90 10.22 3.47
CA GLU A 111 -9.34 10.19 3.78
C GLU A 111 -9.67 9.52 5.13
N ARG A 112 -8.77 8.66 5.65
CA ARG A 112 -8.91 8.01 6.96
C ARG A 112 -8.31 8.85 8.08
N ILE A 113 -7.41 9.77 7.74
CA ILE A 113 -6.71 10.60 8.71
C ILE A 113 -7.56 11.83 8.96
N HIS A 114 -7.87 12.10 10.23
CA HIS A 114 -8.63 13.29 10.62
C HIS A 114 -7.81 14.56 10.37
N ILE A 115 -8.06 15.20 9.24
CA ILE A 115 -7.47 16.49 8.86
C ILE A 115 -8.60 17.52 8.87
N ALA A 116 -8.36 18.68 9.47
CA ALA A 116 -9.32 19.77 9.51
C ALA A 116 -9.80 20.15 8.08
N ARG A 117 -11.11 20.38 7.93
CA ARG A 117 -11.75 20.57 6.62
C ARG A 117 -11.15 21.75 5.85
N GLU A 118 -10.75 22.79 6.56
CA GLU A 118 -10.15 24.01 6.01
C GLU A 118 -8.80 23.72 5.30
N ARG A 119 -8.17 22.60 5.64
CA ARG A 119 -6.90 22.16 5.05
C ARG A 119 -7.10 21.28 3.81
N ILE A 120 -8.32 20.88 3.51
CA ILE A 120 -8.67 20.00 2.39
C ILE A 120 -9.15 20.86 1.21
N ASN A 121 -8.49 20.74 0.07
CA ASN A 121 -8.99 21.35 -1.16
C ASN A 121 -10.10 20.46 -1.74
N GLU A 122 -11.33 20.94 -1.77
CA GLU A 122 -12.51 20.19 -2.26
C GLU A 122 -12.38 19.83 -3.75
N SER A 123 -11.66 20.63 -4.55
CA SER A 123 -11.39 20.36 -5.97
C SER A 123 -10.34 19.25 -6.18
N ASN A 124 -9.55 18.95 -5.16
CA ASN A 124 -8.54 17.89 -5.18
C ASN A 124 -8.56 17.15 -3.86
N PRO A 125 -9.56 16.29 -3.65
CA PRO A 125 -9.78 15.63 -2.38
C PRO A 125 -8.59 14.74 -2.00
N ALA A 126 -8.57 14.40 -0.74
CA ALA A 126 -7.52 13.64 -0.09
C ALA A 126 -7.00 12.47 -0.96
N GLY A 127 -5.73 12.51 -1.28
CA GLY A 127 -5.02 11.42 -1.95
C GLY A 127 -4.37 10.48 -0.95
N CYS A 128 -3.21 9.94 -1.34
CA CYS A 128 -2.39 9.12 -0.46
C CYS A 128 -0.97 9.68 -0.37
N LEU A 129 -0.27 9.34 0.72
CA LEU A 129 1.17 9.47 0.86
C LEU A 129 1.81 8.10 0.63
N ILE A 130 2.81 8.04 -0.23
CA ILE A 130 3.50 6.81 -0.63
C ILE A 130 4.92 6.85 -0.08
N PHE A 131 5.35 5.78 0.58
CA PHE A 131 6.67 5.66 1.21
C PHE A 131 7.49 4.48 0.68
N GLU A 132 6.88 3.57 -0.05
CA GLU A 132 7.45 2.28 -0.47
C GLU A 132 8.64 2.39 -1.42
N ASP A 133 8.79 3.50 -2.11
CA ASP A 133 9.88 3.74 -3.05
C ASP A 133 11.15 4.35 -2.39
N VAL A 134 11.11 4.64 -1.10
CA VAL A 134 12.29 4.93 -0.26
C VAL A 134 12.79 3.59 0.27
N LYS A 135 13.88 3.08 -0.31
CA LYS A 135 14.41 1.72 -0.05
C LYS A 135 15.04 1.60 1.34
N ASN A 136 15.82 2.59 1.75
CA ASN A 136 16.42 2.61 3.07
C ASN A 136 15.33 2.73 4.13
N ARG A 137 15.24 1.72 4.99
CA ARG A 137 14.20 1.63 6.04
C ARG A 137 14.26 2.80 7.03
N GLU A 138 15.45 3.23 7.42
CA GLU A 138 15.62 4.32 8.37
C GLU A 138 15.16 5.65 7.77
N ASN A 139 15.54 5.94 6.53
CA ASN A 139 15.09 7.11 5.78
C ASN A 139 13.56 7.10 5.61
N ARG A 140 12.98 5.93 5.30
CA ARG A 140 11.53 5.76 5.15
C ARG A 140 10.79 6.02 6.47
N GLU A 141 11.26 5.49 7.58
CA GLU A 141 10.64 5.71 8.89
C GLU A 141 10.81 7.16 9.38
N LEU A 142 11.93 7.81 9.03
CA LEU A 142 12.11 9.23 9.29
C LEU A 142 11.10 10.06 8.51
N LEU A 143 10.91 9.78 7.22
CA LEU A 143 9.90 10.45 6.39
C LEU A 143 8.50 10.25 6.96
N LYS A 144 8.11 9.04 7.35
CA LYS A 144 6.82 8.76 7.97
C LYS A 144 6.62 9.59 9.25
N ARG A 145 7.62 9.63 10.14
CA ARG A 145 7.56 10.46 11.37
C ARG A 145 7.37 11.93 11.06
N TYR A 146 8.11 12.44 10.08
CA TYR A 146 7.98 13.84 9.68
C TYR A 146 6.61 14.14 9.06
N MET A 147 6.09 13.29 8.18
CA MET A 147 4.75 13.46 7.62
C MET A 147 3.65 13.39 8.69
N LYS A 148 3.77 12.47 9.65
CA LYS A 148 2.85 12.39 10.80
C LYS A 148 2.87 13.69 11.62
N TYR A 149 4.05 14.25 11.87
CA TYR A 149 4.20 15.54 12.53
C TYR A 149 3.52 16.67 11.75
N LEU A 150 3.76 16.80 10.45
CA LEU A 150 3.12 17.82 9.61
C LEU A 150 1.60 17.70 9.61
N ILE A 151 1.07 16.50 9.58
CA ILE A 151 -0.39 16.26 9.63
C ILE A 151 -0.95 16.73 10.96
N ALA A 152 -0.28 16.42 12.08
CA ALA A 152 -0.77 16.67 13.43
C ALA A 152 -0.60 18.11 13.91
N VAL A 153 0.47 18.79 13.50
CA VAL A 153 0.91 20.04 14.15
C VAL A 153 0.87 21.25 13.21
N SER A 154 1.02 21.06 11.89
CA SER A 154 1.05 22.19 10.96
C SER A 154 -0.33 22.56 10.45
N ASP A 155 -0.50 23.83 10.04
CA ASP A 155 -1.69 24.35 9.35
C ASP A 155 -1.60 24.20 7.82
N LEU A 156 -0.62 23.43 7.32
CA LEU A 156 -0.44 23.22 5.90
C LEU A 156 -1.65 22.52 5.27
N SER A 157 -2.03 22.97 4.07
CA SER A 157 -3.03 22.27 3.28
C SER A 157 -2.57 20.86 2.92
N VAL A 158 -3.51 19.98 2.67
CA VAL A 158 -3.24 18.58 2.23
C VAL A 158 -2.38 18.57 0.97
N SER A 159 -2.64 19.49 0.02
CA SER A 159 -1.81 19.63 -1.19
C SER A 159 -0.35 19.92 -0.85
N ASN A 160 -0.10 20.90 0.03
CA ASN A 160 1.26 21.25 0.46
C ASN A 160 1.96 20.09 1.19
N ILE A 161 1.23 19.33 2.00
CA ILE A 161 1.78 18.12 2.67
C ILE A 161 2.18 17.07 1.63
N ARG A 162 1.35 16.85 0.61
CA ARG A 162 1.67 15.92 -0.50
C ARG A 162 2.88 16.36 -1.29
N ASP A 163 2.98 17.64 -1.62
CA ASP A 163 4.13 18.20 -2.34
C ASP A 163 5.42 18.05 -1.53
N LYS A 164 5.38 18.39 -0.23
CA LYS A 164 6.53 18.16 0.67
C LYS A 164 6.91 16.68 0.74
N SER A 165 5.92 15.79 0.84
CA SER A 165 6.17 14.34 0.81
C SER A 165 6.86 13.92 -0.49
N MET A 166 6.40 14.42 -1.64
CA MET A 166 6.98 14.12 -2.94
C MET A 166 8.44 14.61 -3.05
N TYR A 167 8.72 15.85 -2.65
CA TYR A 167 10.07 16.40 -2.72
C TYR A 167 11.05 15.65 -1.79
N LEU A 168 10.64 15.43 -0.54
CA LEU A 168 11.47 14.71 0.42
C LEU A 168 11.68 13.25 -0.01
N ARG A 169 10.66 12.60 -0.53
CA ARG A 169 10.77 11.24 -1.05
C ARG A 169 11.79 11.17 -2.19
N ASN A 170 11.77 12.13 -3.14
CA ASN A 170 12.74 12.17 -4.23
C ASN A 170 14.16 12.40 -3.71
N TYR A 171 14.34 13.27 -2.72
CA TYR A 171 15.64 13.47 -2.07
C TYR A 171 16.14 12.21 -1.37
N LEU A 172 15.26 11.52 -0.61
CA LEU A 172 15.62 10.28 0.08
C LEU A 172 15.94 9.14 -0.89
N LYS A 173 15.25 9.08 -2.03
CA LYS A 173 15.60 8.12 -3.11
C LYS A 173 16.99 8.40 -3.69
N PHE A 174 17.37 9.64 -3.83
CA PHE A 174 18.74 10.01 -4.22
C PHE A 174 19.74 9.51 -3.17
N LEU A 175 19.50 9.76 -1.88
CA LEU A 175 20.37 9.26 -0.80
C LEU A 175 20.44 7.73 -0.78
N ASP A 176 19.34 7.03 -1.05
CA ASP A 176 19.31 5.56 -1.16
C ASP A 176 20.23 5.07 -2.31
N GLY A 177 20.26 5.80 -3.43
CA GLY A 177 21.17 5.54 -4.54
C GLY A 177 22.64 5.66 -4.13
N GLU A 178 22.97 6.65 -3.31
CA GLU A 178 24.31 6.90 -2.76
C GLU A 178 24.61 6.04 -1.51
N LYS A 179 23.67 5.18 -1.07
CA LYS A 179 23.75 4.36 0.16
C LYS A 179 23.96 5.19 1.43
N LEU A 180 23.38 6.38 1.49
CA LEU A 180 23.44 7.29 2.63
C LEU A 180 22.15 7.27 3.46
N THR A 181 22.29 7.54 4.75
CA THR A 181 21.16 7.85 5.64
C THR A 181 21.20 9.34 6.01
N VAL A 182 20.05 9.91 6.37
CA VAL A 182 19.97 11.33 6.75
C VAL A 182 20.86 11.70 7.96
N GLY A 183 21.20 10.72 8.80
CA GLY A 183 22.11 10.94 9.94
C GLY A 183 23.61 10.82 9.61
N ALA A 184 23.97 10.49 8.36
CA ALA A 184 25.35 10.27 7.92
C ALA A 184 25.91 11.44 7.08
N VAL A 185 25.17 12.56 6.99
CA VAL A 185 25.57 13.79 6.28
C VAL A 185 25.98 14.85 7.27
#